data_208dffef272d51d8080708451c6dd7ee
#
_entry.id   208dffef272d51d8080708451c6dd7ee
#
_cell.length_a   1.000
_cell.length_b   1.000
_cell.length_c   1.000
_cell.angle_alpha   90.00
_cell.angle_beta   90.00
_cell.angle_gamma   90.00
#
_symmetry.space_group_name_H-M   'P 1'
#
loop_
_entity.id
_entity.type
_entity.pdbx_description
1 polymer ?
#
loop_
_entity_poly.entity_id
_entity_poly.type
_entity_poly.pdbx_seq_one_letter_code
_entity_poly.pdbx_strand_id
1 'polypeptide(L)'
;YAKQIEFSKMAKQADKSEFVGCKSQFIEMFKGDNQVPLGDICNIEKGATITRNDVLHGEVPVVAGGQEPSCYHNVANREAGAITVSASGAYAGYINFWNCPIFASDCNTIISKDDEKTDQTFVYFGLRAMQKQIYGLQKGGAQPHVYGKDLQKFMFPCPSYAKQIEFSKMAKQADKSEYYN
;
A
#
# COMPACT_ATOMS: atom_id res chain seq x y z
N TYR A 1 -25.65 7.11 9.14
CA TYR A 1 -26.12 5.72 9.08
C TYR A 1 -26.56 5.36 7.65
N ALA A 2 -27.47 6.14 7.00
CA ALA A 2 -27.91 5.87 5.64
C ALA A 2 -26.79 5.94 4.61
N LYS A 3 -25.89 6.95 4.69
CA LYS A 3 -24.71 7.09 3.81
C LYS A 3 -23.71 5.95 3.98
N GLN A 4 -23.56 5.38 5.18
CA GLN A 4 -22.70 4.24 5.45
C GLN A 4 -23.25 2.94 4.84
N ILE A 5 -24.57 2.77 4.85
CA ILE A 5 -25.25 1.60 4.24
C ILE A 5 -25.18 1.68 2.71
N GLU A 6 -25.35 2.86 2.14
CA GLU A 6 -25.25 3.09 0.69
C GLU A 6 -23.82 2.86 0.19
N PHE A 7 -22.83 3.31 0.95
CA PHE A 7 -21.41 3.08 0.72
C PHE A 7 -21.05 1.60 0.77
N SER A 8 -21.53 0.87 1.78
CA SER A 8 -21.34 -0.58 1.91
C SER A 8 -21.97 -1.37 0.77
N LYS A 9 -23.13 -0.91 0.23
CA LYS A 9 -23.78 -1.52 -0.94
C LYS A 9 -23.05 -1.25 -2.24
N MET A 10 -22.49 -0.05 -2.42
CA MET A 10 -21.67 0.30 -3.59
C MET A 10 -20.34 -0.47 -3.60
N ALA A 11 -19.70 -0.66 -2.46
CA ALA A 11 -18.50 -1.49 -2.31
C ALA A 11 -18.76 -2.97 -2.65
N LYS A 12 -19.95 -3.50 -2.36
CA LYS A 12 -20.36 -4.88 -2.69
C LYS A 12 -20.62 -5.13 -4.18
N GLN A 13 -20.86 -4.10 -4.98
CA GLN A 13 -21.08 -4.20 -6.43
C GLN A 13 -19.81 -4.00 -7.26
N ALA A 14 -18.72 -3.56 -6.64
CA ALA A 14 -17.44 -3.42 -7.29
C ALA A 14 -16.67 -4.74 -7.30
N ASP A 15 -15.97 -4.98 -8.40
CA ASP A 15 -15.06 -6.11 -8.57
C ASP A 15 -14.20 -6.29 -7.31
N LYS A 16 -14.10 -7.53 -6.81
CA LYS A 16 -13.47 -7.92 -5.54
C LYS A 16 -12.02 -7.46 -5.35
N SER A 17 -11.39 -6.87 -6.37
CA SER A 17 -10.03 -6.33 -6.36
C SER A 17 -9.93 -4.81 -6.16
N GLU A 18 -11.03 -4.06 -6.21
CA GLU A 18 -10.99 -2.60 -6.14
C GLU A 18 -11.89 -2.03 -5.04
N PHE A 19 -11.26 -1.37 -4.10
CA PHE A 19 -11.85 -0.52 -3.07
C PHE A 19 -12.37 0.81 -3.70
N VAL A 20 -13.38 0.68 -4.58
CA VAL A 20 -13.83 1.75 -5.50
C VAL A 20 -14.42 2.96 -4.76
N GLY A 21 -15.15 2.74 -3.68
CA GLY A 21 -15.80 3.84 -2.95
C GLY A 21 -14.81 4.76 -2.22
N CYS A 22 -13.83 4.22 -1.49
CA CYS A 22 -12.79 5.01 -0.82
C CYS A 22 -11.83 5.69 -1.80
N LYS A 23 -11.58 5.08 -2.96
CA LYS A 23 -10.74 5.63 -4.01
C LYS A 23 -11.27 6.97 -4.54
N SER A 24 -12.53 7.00 -4.94
CA SER A 24 -13.17 8.22 -5.44
C SER A 24 -13.26 9.28 -4.34
N GLN A 25 -13.58 8.87 -3.10
CA GLN A 25 -13.63 9.78 -1.96
C GLN A 25 -12.26 10.33 -1.59
N PHE A 26 -11.21 9.50 -1.58
CA PHE A 26 -9.84 9.97 -1.29
C PHE A 26 -9.43 11.06 -2.27
N ILE A 27 -9.56 10.80 -3.57
CA ILE A 27 -9.17 11.76 -4.60
C ILE A 27 -9.98 13.07 -4.46
N GLU A 28 -11.30 12.97 -4.25
CA GLU A 28 -12.16 14.15 -4.13
C GLU A 28 -11.87 14.95 -2.85
N MET A 29 -11.66 14.27 -1.71
CA MET A 29 -11.40 14.92 -0.42
C MET A 29 -10.07 15.67 -0.40
N PHE A 30 -9.04 15.14 -1.06
CA PHE A 30 -7.66 15.63 -0.91
C PHE A 30 -7.08 16.28 -2.15
N LYS A 31 -7.87 16.46 -3.23
CA LYS A 31 -7.40 17.10 -4.48
C LYS A 31 -6.91 18.54 -4.30
N GLY A 32 -7.43 19.25 -3.31
CA GLY A 32 -7.08 20.64 -2.99
C GLY A 32 -6.06 20.78 -1.86
N ASP A 33 -5.65 19.68 -1.22
CA ASP A 33 -4.66 19.72 -0.15
C ASP A 33 -3.23 19.81 -0.73
N ASN A 34 -2.29 20.20 0.14
CA ASN A 34 -0.89 20.30 -0.24
C ASN A 34 -0.36 18.94 -0.70
N GLN A 35 0.32 18.94 -1.84
CA GLN A 35 0.96 17.75 -2.40
C GLN A 35 2.46 17.81 -2.11
N VAL A 36 3.00 16.72 -1.58
CA VAL A 36 4.44 16.59 -1.27
C VAL A 36 5.01 15.32 -1.91
N PRO A 37 6.33 15.27 -2.20
CA PRO A 37 6.97 14.02 -2.56
C PRO A 37 6.78 12.97 -1.45
N LEU A 38 6.40 11.75 -1.81
CA LEU A 38 6.17 10.68 -0.84
C LEU A 38 7.41 10.41 0.02
N GLY A 39 8.60 10.56 -0.55
CA GLY A 39 9.87 10.45 0.16
C GLY A 39 10.11 11.51 1.24
N ASP A 40 9.35 12.62 1.25
CA ASP A 40 9.46 13.63 2.30
C ASP A 40 8.79 13.18 3.60
N ILE A 41 7.73 12.39 3.50
CA ILE A 41 6.91 11.93 4.63
C ILE A 41 7.08 10.45 4.96
N CYS A 42 7.66 9.64 4.05
CA CYS A 42 7.86 8.22 4.24
C CYS A 42 9.31 7.80 3.92
N ASN A 43 9.80 6.81 4.65
CA ASN A 43 10.99 6.05 4.28
C ASN A 43 10.60 5.01 3.21
N ILE A 44 11.33 5.00 2.10
CA ILE A 44 11.13 4.06 1.00
C ILE A 44 12.39 3.25 0.82
N GLU A 45 12.30 1.95 1.07
CA GLU A 45 13.45 1.05 1.07
C GLU A 45 13.18 -0.16 0.19
N LYS A 46 14.18 -0.56 -0.59
CA LYS A 46 14.12 -1.80 -1.36
C LYS A 46 14.27 -3.01 -0.43
N GLY A 47 13.57 -4.09 -0.76
CA GLY A 47 13.73 -5.38 -0.09
C GLY A 47 15.09 -6.02 -0.36
N ALA A 48 15.41 -7.07 0.40
CA ALA A 48 16.62 -7.84 0.30
C ALA A 48 16.42 -9.07 -0.59
N THR A 49 17.40 -9.37 -1.45
CA THR A 49 17.36 -10.59 -2.25
C THR A 49 17.43 -11.82 -1.35
N ILE A 50 16.58 -12.81 -1.63
CA ILE A 50 16.61 -14.13 -1.00
C ILE A 50 16.49 -15.20 -2.09
N THR A 51 17.32 -16.23 -2.03
CA THR A 51 17.23 -17.38 -2.93
C THR A 51 16.48 -18.52 -2.26
N ARG A 52 16.04 -19.51 -3.04
CA ARG A 52 15.37 -20.70 -2.50
C ARG A 52 16.24 -21.45 -1.48
N ASN A 53 17.56 -21.42 -1.64
CA ASN A 53 18.48 -22.11 -0.74
C ASN A 53 18.64 -21.37 0.61
N ASP A 54 18.33 -20.07 0.64
CA ASP A 54 18.42 -19.24 1.85
C ASP A 54 17.13 -19.31 2.68
N VAL A 55 16.05 -19.81 2.10
CA VAL A 55 14.75 -19.90 2.78
C VAL A 55 14.78 -21.03 3.80
N LEU A 56 14.66 -20.67 5.07
CA LEU A 56 14.53 -21.62 6.17
C LEU A 56 13.08 -21.71 6.60
N HIS A 57 12.65 -22.88 7.05
CA HIS A 57 11.25 -23.13 7.46
C HIS A 57 10.82 -22.15 8.56
N GLY A 58 9.67 -21.49 8.35
CA GLY A 58 9.09 -20.52 9.27
C GLY A 58 7.72 -20.04 8.81
N GLU A 59 7.19 -19.02 9.50
CA GLU A 59 5.85 -18.48 9.27
C GLU A 59 5.87 -17.01 8.77
N VAL A 60 7.06 -16.44 8.59
CA VAL A 60 7.21 -15.06 8.10
C VAL A 60 6.98 -15.02 6.59
N PRO A 61 5.97 -14.28 6.09
CA PRO A 61 5.72 -14.18 4.66
C PRO A 61 6.89 -13.54 3.93
N VAL A 62 7.35 -14.14 2.84
CA VAL A 62 8.32 -13.55 1.91
C VAL A 62 7.57 -12.81 0.82
N VAL A 63 7.69 -11.48 0.82
CA VAL A 63 6.99 -10.59 -0.11
C VAL A 63 7.91 -10.25 -1.27
N ALA A 64 7.53 -10.71 -2.45
CA ALA A 64 8.24 -10.46 -3.70
C ALA A 64 7.38 -9.64 -4.69
N GLY A 65 7.52 -9.87 -5.98
CA GLY A 65 6.81 -9.15 -7.05
C GLY A 65 5.35 -9.57 -7.28
N GLY A 66 4.82 -10.52 -6.51
CA GLY A 66 3.44 -11.00 -6.62
C GLY A 66 2.45 -10.26 -5.72
N GLN A 67 1.19 -10.69 -5.78
CA GLN A 67 0.12 -10.19 -4.89
C GLN A 67 0.09 -10.93 -3.54
N GLU A 68 0.53 -12.19 -3.54
CA GLU A 68 0.59 -13.08 -2.39
C GLU A 68 2.04 -13.36 -1.98
N PRO A 69 2.30 -13.85 -0.76
CA PRO A 69 3.63 -14.30 -0.37
C PRO A 69 4.17 -15.35 -1.35
N SER A 70 5.43 -15.22 -1.73
CA SER A 70 6.07 -16.20 -2.61
C SER A 70 6.44 -17.50 -1.88
N CYS A 71 6.74 -17.40 -0.59
CA CYS A 71 7.02 -18.51 0.34
C CYS A 71 7.02 -17.96 1.78
N TYR A 72 7.42 -18.81 2.74
CA TYR A 72 7.55 -18.44 4.15
C TYR A 72 8.96 -18.70 4.66
N HIS A 73 9.46 -17.84 5.53
CA HIS A 73 10.82 -17.84 6.07
C HIS A 73 10.78 -17.72 7.61
N ASN A 74 11.89 -17.96 8.28
CA ASN A 74 11.97 -17.88 9.73
C ASN A 74 12.42 -16.50 10.28
N VAL A 75 12.85 -15.59 9.40
CA VAL A 75 13.35 -14.26 9.77
C VAL A 75 12.58 -13.18 9.03
N ALA A 76 12.17 -12.14 9.74
CA ALA A 76 11.61 -10.92 9.16
C ALA A 76 12.73 -9.87 8.97
N ASN A 77 12.57 -9.01 7.96
CA ASN A 77 13.40 -7.84 7.76
C ASN A 77 12.60 -6.53 7.78
N ARG A 78 11.30 -6.63 8.01
CA ARG A 78 10.39 -5.50 8.25
C ARG A 78 9.39 -5.86 9.34
N GLU A 79 9.08 -4.87 10.18
CA GLU A 79 8.06 -4.99 11.22
C GLU A 79 6.64 -4.96 10.62
N ALA A 80 5.66 -5.31 11.44
CA ALA A 80 4.24 -5.15 11.09
C ALA A 80 3.90 -3.69 10.79
N GLY A 81 2.95 -3.47 9.89
CA GLY A 81 2.54 -2.14 9.42
C GLY A 81 3.23 -1.69 8.14
N ALA A 82 4.08 -2.52 7.55
CA ALA A 82 4.74 -2.19 6.30
C ALA A 82 3.74 -2.16 5.12
N ILE A 83 3.84 -1.12 4.31
CA ILE A 83 3.25 -1.07 2.97
C ILE A 83 4.30 -1.57 2.00
N THR A 84 3.94 -2.46 1.08
CA THR A 84 4.81 -2.92 0.02
C THR A 84 4.30 -2.51 -1.35
N VAL A 85 5.22 -2.19 -2.25
CA VAL A 85 4.98 -1.93 -3.66
C VAL A 85 5.84 -2.90 -4.46
N SER A 86 5.22 -3.82 -5.19
CA SER A 86 5.93 -4.81 -6.01
C SER A 86 6.92 -4.13 -6.94
N ALA A 87 8.17 -4.58 -6.96
CA ALA A 87 9.24 -3.91 -7.71
C ALA A 87 9.32 -4.37 -9.16
N SER A 88 8.94 -5.61 -9.48
CA SER A 88 9.10 -6.16 -10.82
C SER A 88 7.99 -7.14 -11.23
N GLY A 89 7.95 -7.47 -12.51
CA GLY A 89 7.05 -8.46 -13.09
C GLY A 89 5.66 -7.92 -13.42
N ALA A 90 4.72 -8.83 -13.67
CA ALA A 90 3.36 -8.50 -14.11
C ALA A 90 2.60 -7.61 -13.10
N TYR A 91 2.94 -7.69 -11.84
CA TYR A 91 2.33 -6.92 -10.76
C TYR A 91 3.19 -5.75 -10.27
N ALA A 92 4.23 -5.34 -11.02
CA ALA A 92 5.06 -4.19 -10.64
C ALA A 92 4.19 -2.96 -10.33
N GLY A 93 4.35 -2.40 -9.12
CA GLY A 93 3.51 -1.30 -8.63
C GLY A 93 2.30 -1.73 -7.81
N TYR A 94 2.01 -3.03 -7.66
CA TYR A 94 0.92 -3.50 -6.80
C TYR A 94 1.21 -3.15 -5.34
N ILE A 95 0.21 -2.57 -4.67
CA ILE A 95 0.32 -2.09 -3.29
C ILE A 95 -0.37 -3.07 -2.35
N ASN A 96 0.33 -3.46 -1.30
CA ASN A 96 -0.20 -4.30 -0.23
C ASN A 96 0.16 -3.75 1.14
N PHE A 97 -0.60 -4.15 2.17
CA PHE A 97 -0.36 -3.81 3.58
C PHE A 97 -0.19 -5.07 4.41
N TRP A 98 0.78 -5.07 5.30
CA TRP A 98 1.12 -6.24 6.11
C TRP A 98 0.97 -5.91 7.59
N ASN A 99 -0.03 -6.51 8.24
CA ASN A 99 -0.26 -6.39 9.68
C ASN A 99 0.55 -7.39 10.53
N CYS A 100 1.51 -8.05 9.91
CA CYS A 100 2.48 -8.94 10.54
C CYS A 100 3.90 -8.60 10.05
N PRO A 101 4.96 -9.03 10.77
CA PRO A 101 6.32 -8.94 10.27
C PRO A 101 6.50 -9.71 8.97
N ILE A 102 7.29 -9.19 8.03
CA ILE A 102 7.54 -9.79 6.72
C ILE A 102 9.03 -9.84 6.38
N PHE A 103 9.38 -10.70 5.43
CA PHE A 103 10.64 -10.59 4.71
C PHE A 103 10.37 -9.92 3.34
N ALA A 104 10.68 -8.63 3.25
CA ALA A 104 10.58 -7.89 1.99
C ALA A 104 11.73 -8.27 1.06
N SER A 105 11.40 -8.74 -0.15
CA SER A 105 12.36 -9.17 -1.17
C SER A 105 12.23 -8.31 -2.44
N ASP A 106 11.58 -8.78 -3.50
CA ASP A 106 11.43 -8.00 -4.74
C ASP A 106 10.26 -6.99 -4.65
N CYS A 107 10.33 -6.14 -3.65
CA CYS A 107 9.39 -5.04 -3.43
C CYS A 107 10.11 -3.83 -2.83
N ASN A 108 9.46 -2.67 -2.88
CA ASN A 108 9.81 -1.49 -2.10
C ASN A 108 8.88 -1.42 -0.88
N THR A 109 9.42 -1.13 0.29
CA THR A 109 8.63 -0.92 1.51
C THR A 109 8.48 0.57 1.78
N ILE A 110 7.30 0.98 2.26
CA ILE A 110 6.96 2.37 2.56
C ILE A 110 6.49 2.42 4.01
N ILE A 111 7.19 3.21 4.82
CA ILE A 111 6.93 3.41 6.25
C ILE A 111 6.92 4.91 6.54
N SER A 112 5.94 5.40 7.29
CA SER A 112 5.91 6.76 7.80
C SER A 112 7.23 7.12 8.52
N LYS A 113 7.73 8.34 8.30
CA LYS A 113 8.91 8.86 9.02
C LYS A 113 8.57 9.35 10.43
N ASP A 114 7.32 9.76 10.64
CA ASP A 114 6.86 10.38 11.87
C ASP A 114 5.37 10.08 12.05
N ASP A 115 5.06 9.15 12.92
CA ASP A 115 3.70 8.65 13.16
C ASP A 115 2.78 9.69 13.83
N GLU A 116 3.34 10.78 14.34
CA GLU A 116 2.56 11.90 14.90
C GLU A 116 2.14 12.90 13.81
N LYS A 117 2.74 12.83 12.62
CA LYS A 117 2.47 13.74 11.49
C LYS A 117 1.88 13.03 10.28
N THR A 118 2.21 11.75 10.09
CA THR A 118 1.81 10.96 8.93
C THR A 118 1.26 9.63 9.39
N ASP A 119 -0.05 9.43 9.23
CA ASP A 119 -0.71 8.17 9.56
C ASP A 119 -0.44 7.11 8.50
N GLN A 120 0.17 6.00 8.92
CA GLN A 120 0.53 4.88 8.03
C GLN A 120 -0.70 4.30 7.31
N THR A 121 -1.85 4.24 7.97
CA THR A 121 -3.10 3.77 7.37
C THR A 121 -3.59 4.71 6.27
N PHE A 122 -3.50 6.03 6.51
CA PHE A 122 -3.82 7.05 5.51
C PHE A 122 -2.94 6.88 4.26
N VAL A 123 -1.63 6.68 4.45
CA VAL A 123 -0.70 6.45 3.34
C VAL A 123 -1.11 5.20 2.55
N TYR A 124 -1.42 4.09 3.23
CA TYR A 124 -1.85 2.86 2.56
C TYR A 124 -3.11 3.07 1.70
N PHE A 125 -4.18 3.56 2.29
CA PHE A 125 -5.44 3.76 1.56
C PHE A 125 -5.31 4.82 0.45
N GLY A 126 -4.51 5.85 0.69
CA GLY A 126 -4.20 6.85 -0.33
C GLY A 126 -3.46 6.27 -1.52
N LEU A 127 -2.42 5.50 -1.29
CA LEU A 127 -1.67 4.82 -2.35
C LEU A 127 -2.57 3.81 -3.10
N ARG A 128 -3.41 3.06 -2.39
CA ARG A 128 -4.41 2.18 -3.02
C ARG A 128 -5.40 2.96 -3.88
N ALA A 129 -5.87 4.13 -3.42
CA ALA A 129 -6.72 5.01 -4.22
C ALA A 129 -6.01 5.52 -5.48
N MET A 130 -4.69 5.72 -5.39
CA MET A 130 -3.82 6.17 -6.47
C MET A 130 -3.11 5.03 -7.22
N GLN A 131 -3.57 3.78 -7.08
CA GLN A 131 -2.95 2.58 -7.65
C GLN A 131 -2.68 2.73 -9.15
N LYS A 132 -3.59 3.36 -9.89
CA LYS A 132 -3.43 3.57 -11.33
C LYS A 132 -2.24 4.49 -11.65
N GLN A 133 -2.03 5.54 -10.85
CA GLN A 133 -0.88 6.43 -10.99
C GLN A 133 0.43 5.72 -10.64
N ILE A 134 0.42 4.84 -9.63
CA ILE A 134 1.58 4.00 -9.28
C ILE A 134 1.93 3.04 -10.42
N TYR A 135 0.94 2.41 -11.05
CA TYR A 135 1.18 1.62 -12.26
C TYR A 135 1.75 2.46 -13.41
N GLY A 136 1.41 3.74 -13.49
CA GLY A 136 2.00 4.68 -14.45
C GLY A 136 3.51 4.92 -14.26
N LEU A 137 4.09 4.52 -13.13
CA LEU A 137 5.54 4.58 -12.86
C LEU A 137 6.31 3.39 -13.45
N GLN A 138 5.62 2.38 -13.98
CA GLN A 138 6.26 1.21 -14.58
C GLN A 138 7.20 1.62 -15.71
N LYS A 139 8.40 1.02 -15.70
CA LYS A 139 9.43 1.16 -16.74
C LYS A 139 9.89 -0.22 -17.19
N GLY A 140 10.33 -0.33 -18.44
CA GLY A 140 10.75 -1.59 -19.04
C GLY A 140 9.62 -2.24 -19.85
N GLY A 141 9.95 -2.79 -21.03
CA GLY A 141 8.97 -3.32 -21.97
C GLY A 141 8.47 -4.72 -21.59
N ALA A 142 9.35 -5.73 -21.69
CA ALA A 142 8.97 -7.13 -21.48
C ALA A 142 8.78 -7.48 -20.00
N GLN A 143 9.49 -6.82 -19.10
CA GLN A 143 9.38 -7.00 -17.66
C GLN A 143 9.25 -5.62 -16.99
N PRO A 144 8.04 -5.20 -16.60
CA PRO A 144 7.83 -3.93 -15.93
C PRO A 144 8.56 -3.85 -14.58
N HIS A 145 9.05 -2.65 -14.24
CA HIS A 145 9.67 -2.34 -12.95
C HIS A 145 9.14 -1.04 -12.39
N VAL A 146 8.96 -0.98 -11.07
CA VAL A 146 8.72 0.26 -10.31
C VAL A 146 9.88 0.47 -9.34
N TYR A 147 10.56 1.60 -9.48
CA TYR A 147 11.77 1.90 -8.72
C TYR A 147 11.47 2.77 -7.51
N GLY A 148 12.16 2.50 -6.39
CA GLY A 148 12.05 3.29 -5.17
C GLY A 148 12.31 4.79 -5.37
N LYS A 149 13.25 5.16 -6.25
CA LYS A 149 13.54 6.56 -6.60
C LYS A 149 12.36 7.30 -7.26
N ASP A 150 11.52 6.57 -8.01
CA ASP A 150 10.34 7.15 -8.63
C ASP A 150 9.20 7.25 -7.61
N LEU A 151 9.07 6.28 -6.71
CA LEU A 151 8.16 6.34 -5.55
C LEU A 151 8.51 7.49 -4.61
N GLN A 152 9.80 7.76 -4.36
CA GLN A 152 10.23 8.90 -3.52
C GLN A 152 9.74 10.24 -4.08
N LYS A 153 9.67 10.39 -5.40
CA LYS A 153 9.24 11.61 -6.10
C LYS A 153 7.74 11.65 -6.37
N PHE A 154 7.03 10.57 -6.09
CA PHE A 154 5.59 10.49 -6.31
C PHE A 154 4.86 11.51 -5.45
N MET A 155 4.06 12.38 -6.07
CA MET A 155 3.32 13.42 -5.37
C MET A 155 2.12 12.83 -4.64
N PHE A 156 2.06 13.07 -3.35
CA PHE A 156 1.06 12.51 -2.45
C PHE A 156 0.43 13.60 -1.59
N PRO A 157 -0.90 13.60 -1.36
CA PRO A 157 -1.54 14.61 -0.53
C PRO A 157 -1.10 14.50 0.92
N CYS A 158 -0.77 15.65 1.51
CA CYS A 158 -0.36 15.76 2.90
C CYS A 158 -1.28 16.73 3.66
N PRO A 159 -2.53 16.34 3.95
CA PRO A 159 -3.45 17.15 4.75
C PRO A 159 -3.02 17.17 6.21
N SER A 160 -3.72 17.94 7.05
CA SER A 160 -3.49 17.93 8.50
C SER A 160 -3.65 16.50 9.06
N TYR A 161 -2.89 16.20 10.11
CA TYR A 161 -2.94 14.87 10.76
C TYR A 161 -4.36 14.48 11.18
N ALA A 162 -5.16 15.43 11.70
CA ALA A 162 -6.55 15.19 12.07
C ALA A 162 -7.41 14.70 10.87
N LYS A 163 -7.25 15.29 9.69
CA LYS A 163 -7.93 14.84 8.46
C LYS A 163 -7.46 13.44 8.03
N GLN A 164 -6.17 13.15 8.17
CA GLN A 164 -5.63 11.82 7.87
C GLN A 164 -6.29 10.76 8.75
N ILE A 165 -6.36 10.99 10.06
CA ILE A 165 -6.96 10.07 11.04
C ILE A 165 -8.46 9.88 10.77
N GLU A 166 -9.19 10.96 10.45
CA GLU A 166 -10.61 10.88 10.12
C GLU A 166 -10.85 10.00 8.90
N PHE A 167 -10.08 10.21 7.84
CA PHE A 167 -10.16 9.37 6.64
C PHE A 167 -9.79 7.91 6.93
N SER A 168 -8.73 7.66 7.69
CA SER A 168 -8.27 6.31 8.04
C SER A 168 -9.33 5.53 8.82
N LYS A 169 -10.04 6.17 9.74
CA LYS A 169 -11.15 5.55 10.46
C LYS A 169 -12.30 5.15 9.52
N MET A 170 -12.65 6.03 8.61
CA MET A 170 -13.70 5.79 7.61
C MET A 170 -13.29 4.66 6.67
N ALA A 171 -12.06 4.67 6.17
CA ALA A 171 -11.52 3.67 5.26
C ALA A 171 -11.47 2.28 5.92
N LYS A 172 -10.98 2.18 7.16
CA LYS A 172 -10.98 0.92 7.93
C LYS A 172 -12.38 0.36 8.18
N GLN A 173 -13.39 1.20 8.39
CA GLN A 173 -14.77 0.74 8.56
C GLN A 173 -15.36 0.16 7.28
N ALA A 174 -15.01 0.77 6.14
CA ALA A 174 -15.45 0.27 4.84
C ALA A 174 -14.74 -1.05 4.47
N ASP A 175 -13.45 -1.17 4.77
CA ASP A 175 -12.64 -2.37 4.51
C ASP A 175 -13.08 -3.57 5.36
N LYS A 176 -13.44 -3.36 6.64
CA LYS A 176 -13.97 -4.42 7.49
C LYS A 176 -15.21 -5.12 6.96
N SER A 177 -15.96 -4.49 6.07
CA SER A 177 -17.13 -5.10 5.44
C SER A 177 -16.77 -6.22 4.45
N GLU A 178 -15.52 -6.30 4.01
CA GLU A 178 -15.00 -7.37 3.14
C GLU A 178 -14.51 -8.61 3.91
N TYR A 179 -14.16 -8.46 5.21
CA TYR A 179 -13.61 -9.56 6.04
C TYR A 179 -14.66 -10.41 6.77
N TYR A 180 -15.94 -10.06 6.69
CA TYR A 180 -17.04 -10.77 7.38
C TYR A 180 -18.00 -11.51 6.44
N ASN A 181 -17.52 -11.96 5.27
CA ASN A 181 -18.30 -12.85 4.38
C ASN A 181 -17.50 -14.08 4.01
#